data_93fa66a382f3a96f1efad4013ae74b76
#
_entry.id   93fa66a382f3a96f1efad4013ae74b76
#
_cell.length_a   1.000
_cell.length_b   1.000
_cell.length_c   1.000
_cell.angle_alpha   90.00
_cell.angle_beta   90.00
_cell.angle_gamma   90.00
#
_symmetry.space_group_name_H-M   'P 1'
#
loop_
_entity.id
_entity.type
_entity.pdbx_description
1 polymer ?
#
loop_
_entity_poly.entity_id
_entity_poly.type
_entity_poly.pdbx_seq_one_letter_code
_entity_poly.pdbx_strand_id
1 'polypeptide(L)'
;MDKVNINEKLSLFSDHWSPKVAGELNGQQVKLVKFKGEFIWHRHDNEDEMFYVLKGNFTMELRDKVINIKKNEFIIIPRGVEHRPIANEEVSIMLFEPASTLNTGNVLNDLTKELLQTI
;
A
#
# COMPACT_ATOMS: atom_id res chain seq x y z
N MET A 1 14.10 -15.96 -13.50
CA MET A 1 14.21 -14.52 -13.16
C MET A 1 13.59 -13.71 -14.28
N ASP A 2 12.47 -13.09 -13.99
CA ASP A 2 11.67 -12.38 -14.99
C ASP A 2 11.57 -10.91 -14.64
N LYS A 3 11.64 -10.04 -15.67
CA LYS A 3 11.35 -8.63 -15.44
C LYS A 3 9.85 -8.44 -15.22
N VAL A 4 9.49 -7.46 -14.40
CA VAL A 4 8.10 -7.09 -14.15
C VAL A 4 7.83 -5.75 -14.82
N ASN A 5 6.82 -5.72 -15.70
CA ASN A 5 6.31 -4.47 -16.26
C ASN A 5 5.16 -4.00 -15.38
N ILE A 6 5.38 -2.88 -14.68
CA ILE A 6 4.41 -2.38 -13.70
C ILE A 6 3.07 -2.02 -14.36
N ASN A 7 3.10 -1.37 -15.52
CA ASN A 7 1.86 -0.99 -16.20
C ASN A 7 1.04 -2.21 -16.64
N GLU A 8 1.70 -3.26 -17.10
CA GLU A 8 1.00 -4.52 -17.43
C GLU A 8 0.35 -5.11 -16.20
N LYS A 9 1.06 -5.15 -15.07
CA LYS A 9 0.52 -5.68 -13.82
C LYS A 9 -0.67 -4.87 -13.30
N LEU A 10 -0.58 -3.54 -13.37
CA LEU A 10 -1.68 -2.66 -12.98
C LEU A 10 -2.94 -2.87 -13.82
N SER A 11 -2.78 -3.29 -15.08
CA SER A 11 -3.93 -3.55 -15.97
C SER A 11 -4.68 -4.84 -15.62
N LEU A 12 -4.14 -5.69 -14.77
CA LEU A 12 -4.74 -6.97 -14.42
C LEU A 12 -5.83 -6.87 -13.35
N PHE A 13 -5.97 -5.72 -12.69
CA PHE A 13 -6.94 -5.58 -11.62
C PHE A 13 -7.51 -4.16 -11.57
N SER A 14 -8.71 -4.04 -11.02
CA SER A 14 -9.41 -2.76 -10.85
C SER A 14 -10.00 -2.57 -9.46
N ASP A 15 -9.89 -3.56 -8.58
CA ASP A 15 -10.37 -3.45 -7.21
C ASP A 15 -9.49 -2.51 -6.39
N HIS A 16 -10.06 -1.96 -5.32
CA HIS A 16 -9.38 -0.99 -4.45
C HIS A 16 -9.06 -1.63 -3.11
N TRP A 17 -8.01 -1.12 -2.44
CA TRP A 17 -7.59 -1.52 -1.10
C TRP A 17 -7.23 -3.00 -0.99
N SER A 18 -6.90 -3.64 -2.09
CA SER A 18 -6.55 -5.05 -2.15
C SER A 18 -5.18 -5.23 -2.80
N PRO A 19 -4.10 -5.26 -2.03
CA PRO A 19 -2.75 -5.37 -2.59
C PRO A 19 -2.54 -6.69 -3.33
N LYS A 20 -1.76 -6.63 -4.41
CA LYS A 20 -1.35 -7.79 -5.19
C LYS A 20 0.16 -7.94 -5.07
N VAL A 21 0.65 -9.13 -4.83
CA VAL A 21 2.08 -9.41 -4.74
C VAL A 21 2.65 -9.50 -6.15
N ALA A 22 3.58 -8.61 -6.49
CA ALA A 22 4.24 -8.60 -7.80
C ALA A 22 5.66 -9.15 -7.76
N GLY A 23 6.27 -9.24 -6.59
CA GLY A 23 7.62 -9.79 -6.44
C GLY A 23 8.01 -9.90 -4.98
N GLU A 24 9.08 -10.62 -4.72
CA GLU A 24 9.61 -10.82 -3.37
C GLU A 24 11.12 -10.86 -3.41
N LEU A 25 11.75 -10.24 -2.43
CA LEU A 25 13.20 -10.25 -2.25
C LEU A 25 13.54 -10.11 -0.77
N ASN A 26 14.41 -11.00 -0.28
CA ASN A 26 14.92 -10.97 1.12
C ASN A 26 13.82 -10.86 2.18
N GLY A 27 12.70 -11.56 1.98
CA GLY A 27 11.57 -11.52 2.91
C GLY A 27 10.69 -10.28 2.79
N GLN A 28 11.02 -9.35 1.89
CA GLN A 28 10.19 -8.19 1.58
C GLN A 28 9.36 -8.48 0.33
N GLN A 29 8.18 -7.88 0.24
CA GLN A 29 7.32 -8.00 -0.94
C GLN A 29 7.16 -6.65 -1.63
N VAL A 30 7.21 -6.68 -2.96
CA VAL A 30 6.74 -5.60 -3.80
C VAL A 30 5.29 -5.87 -4.10
N LYS A 31 4.40 -4.97 -3.67
CA LYS A 31 2.96 -5.09 -3.88
C LYS A 31 2.47 -3.92 -4.72
N LEU A 32 1.48 -4.18 -5.56
CA LEU A 32 0.77 -3.14 -6.30
C LEU A 32 -0.65 -3.06 -5.79
N VAL A 33 -1.14 -1.85 -5.59
CA VAL A 33 -2.48 -1.61 -5.04
C VAL A 33 -3.05 -0.32 -5.60
N LYS A 34 -4.37 -0.25 -5.72
CA LYS A 34 -5.08 0.96 -6.09
C LYS A 34 -5.91 1.42 -4.90
N PHE A 35 -5.83 2.73 -4.62
CA PHE A 35 -6.64 3.35 -3.57
C PHE A 35 -7.66 4.27 -4.20
N LYS A 36 -8.85 4.31 -3.61
CA LYS A 36 -9.86 5.32 -3.86
C LYS A 36 -10.78 5.40 -2.65
N GLY A 37 -11.03 6.64 -2.17
CA GLY A 37 -11.79 6.86 -0.96
C GLY A 37 -10.91 6.82 0.28
N GLU A 38 -11.52 6.58 1.42
CA GLU A 38 -10.86 6.54 2.71
C GLU A 38 -10.56 5.10 3.13
N PHE A 39 -9.37 4.90 3.69
CA PHE A 39 -9.06 3.67 4.40
C PHE A 39 -9.36 3.86 5.90
N ILE A 40 -8.84 2.97 6.73
CA ILE A 40 -9.03 3.02 8.18
C ILE A 40 -7.78 3.50 8.89
N TRP A 41 -7.94 4.08 10.09
CA TRP A 41 -6.83 4.33 11.00
C TRP A 41 -6.30 3.00 11.50
N HIS A 42 -4.99 2.78 11.35
CA HIS A 42 -4.33 1.56 11.78
C HIS A 42 -2.83 1.79 11.95
N ARG A 43 -2.15 0.80 12.50
CA ARG A 43 -0.69 0.77 12.62
C ARG A 43 -0.19 -0.66 12.40
N HIS A 44 1.06 -0.79 12.03
CA HIS A 44 1.75 -2.07 11.95
C HIS A 44 2.78 -2.10 13.09
N ASP A 45 2.61 -3.01 14.05
CA ASP A 45 3.45 -3.00 15.26
C ASP A 45 4.87 -3.48 14.98
N ASN A 46 5.08 -4.29 13.95
CA ASN A 46 6.36 -4.96 13.68
C ASN A 46 6.95 -4.66 12.30
N GLU A 47 6.27 -3.86 11.46
CA GLU A 47 6.72 -3.62 10.09
C GLU A 47 6.76 -2.13 9.77
N ASP A 48 7.85 -1.72 9.10
CA ASP A 48 7.90 -0.44 8.41
C ASP A 48 7.27 -0.65 7.03
N GLU A 49 6.62 0.39 6.50
CA GLU A 49 5.89 0.27 5.24
C GLU A 49 6.22 1.44 4.33
N MET A 50 6.65 1.17 3.08
CA MET A 50 6.89 2.19 2.08
C MET A 50 5.72 2.27 1.10
N PHE A 51 5.21 3.48 0.87
CA PHE A 51 4.21 3.80 -0.15
C PHE A 51 4.88 4.64 -1.23
N TYR A 52 4.97 4.13 -2.44
CA TYR A 52 5.52 4.83 -3.59
C TYR A 52 4.39 5.10 -4.60
N VAL A 53 4.17 6.36 -4.96
CA VAL A 53 3.10 6.72 -5.90
C VAL A 53 3.57 6.52 -7.33
N LEU A 54 2.89 5.63 -8.04
CA LEU A 54 3.15 5.34 -9.46
C LEU A 54 2.32 6.24 -10.38
N LYS A 55 1.07 6.55 -10.00
CA LYS A 55 0.14 7.34 -10.80
C LYS A 55 -0.87 8.00 -9.87
N GLY A 56 -1.10 9.30 -10.06
CA GLY A 56 -2.02 10.07 -9.24
C GLY A 56 -1.35 10.64 -8.00
N ASN A 57 -2.12 10.84 -6.95
CA ASN A 57 -1.63 11.30 -5.65
C ASN A 57 -2.60 10.84 -4.56
N PHE A 58 -2.13 10.81 -3.32
CA PHE A 58 -2.99 10.54 -2.17
C PHE A 58 -2.49 11.29 -0.95
N THR A 59 -3.34 11.39 0.07
CA THR A 59 -3.01 12.01 1.34
C THR A 59 -2.83 10.92 2.40
N MET A 60 -1.69 10.97 3.08
CA MET A 60 -1.47 10.16 4.28
C MET A 60 -1.80 11.00 5.50
N GLU A 61 -2.83 10.61 6.25
CA GLU A 61 -3.14 11.24 7.52
C GLU A 61 -2.35 10.57 8.63
N LEU A 62 -1.64 11.39 9.39
CA LEU A 62 -1.02 11.04 10.67
C LEU A 62 -1.79 11.77 11.77
N ARG A 63 -1.65 11.37 13.04
CA ARG A 63 -2.42 12.00 14.11
C ARG A 63 -2.13 13.48 14.29
N ASP A 64 -0.90 13.91 13.97
CA ASP A 64 -0.45 15.30 14.16
C ASP A 64 -0.31 16.10 12.86
N LYS A 65 -0.48 15.49 11.71
CA LYS A 65 -0.32 16.17 10.41
C LYS A 65 -0.89 15.34 9.26
N VAL A 66 -0.98 15.97 8.10
CA VAL A 66 -1.33 15.30 6.84
C VAL A 66 -0.23 15.57 5.81
N ILE A 67 0.05 14.57 4.99
CA ILE A 67 1.09 14.66 3.96
C ILE A 67 0.49 14.20 2.64
N ASN A 68 0.59 15.04 1.60
CA ASN A 68 0.20 14.64 0.25
C ASN A 68 1.42 14.05 -0.46
N ILE A 69 1.26 12.87 -1.05
CA ILE A 69 2.31 12.16 -1.78
C ILE A 69 1.89 12.09 -3.24
N LYS A 70 2.74 12.64 -4.12
CA LYS A 70 2.49 12.77 -5.55
C LYS A 70 3.27 11.72 -6.34
N LYS A 71 2.97 11.64 -7.63
CA LYS A 71 3.67 10.72 -8.54
C LYS A 71 5.20 10.85 -8.40
N ASN A 72 5.85 9.70 -8.31
CA ASN A 72 7.30 9.56 -8.13
C ASN A 72 7.82 10.02 -6.77
N GLU A 73 6.93 10.17 -5.80
CA GLU A 73 7.28 10.41 -4.41
C GLU A 73 6.94 9.17 -3.57
N PHE A 74 7.66 8.98 -2.49
CA PHE A 74 7.34 7.91 -1.55
C PHE A 74 7.40 8.42 -0.10
N ILE A 75 6.71 7.71 0.77
CA ILE A 75 6.77 7.92 2.21
C ILE A 75 6.99 6.56 2.88
N ILE A 76 7.78 6.56 3.95
CA ILE A 76 7.97 5.38 4.79
C ILE A 76 7.28 5.65 6.12
N ILE A 77 6.34 4.78 6.46
CA ILE A 77 5.66 4.82 7.75
C ILE A 77 6.40 3.85 8.67
N PRO A 78 7.06 4.35 9.73
CA PRO A 78 7.73 3.47 10.67
C PRO A 78 6.72 2.61 11.44
N ARG A 79 7.18 1.46 11.90
CA ARG A 79 6.36 0.59 12.77
C ARG A 79 5.79 1.35 13.95
N GLY A 80 4.57 1.03 14.34
CA GLY A 80 3.90 1.63 15.48
C GLY A 80 3.24 2.98 15.21
N VAL A 81 3.45 3.59 14.04
CA VAL A 81 2.86 4.90 13.72
C VAL A 81 1.47 4.72 13.14
N GLU A 82 0.47 5.30 13.81
CA GLU A 82 -0.91 5.28 13.31
C GLU A 82 -1.04 6.16 12.08
N HIS A 83 -1.73 5.63 11.07
CA HIS A 83 -1.91 6.33 9.79
C HIS A 83 -3.20 5.92 9.09
N ARG A 84 -3.68 6.78 8.19
CA ARG A 84 -4.86 6.54 7.35
C ARG A 84 -4.65 7.13 5.96
N PRO A 85 -4.52 6.31 4.92
CA PRO A 85 -4.47 6.81 3.54
C PRO A 85 -5.87 7.22 3.04
N ILE A 86 -5.90 8.32 2.29
CA ILE A 86 -7.11 8.85 1.66
C ILE A 86 -6.78 9.26 0.23
N ALA A 87 -7.60 8.82 -0.72
CA ALA A 87 -7.45 9.19 -2.13
C ALA A 87 -8.79 9.67 -2.69
N ASN A 88 -8.87 10.95 -3.06
CA ASN A 88 -10.08 11.52 -3.66
C ASN A 88 -10.34 10.91 -5.05
N GLU A 89 -9.27 10.76 -5.85
CA GLU A 89 -9.27 10.08 -7.13
C GLU A 89 -8.44 8.80 -7.02
N GLU A 90 -8.65 7.86 -7.94
CA GLU A 90 -7.87 6.63 -7.95
C GLU A 90 -6.37 6.93 -8.03
N VAL A 91 -5.59 6.28 -7.18
CA VAL A 91 -4.14 6.35 -7.17
C VAL A 91 -3.57 4.93 -7.26
N SER A 92 -2.49 4.78 -8.04
CA SER A 92 -1.77 3.51 -8.14
C SER A 92 -0.49 3.59 -7.32
N ILE A 93 -0.30 2.62 -6.45
CA ILE A 93 0.73 2.61 -5.41
C ILE A 93 1.56 1.32 -5.51
N MET A 94 2.86 1.47 -5.30
CA MET A 94 3.74 0.34 -5.02
C MET A 94 4.07 0.35 -3.53
N LEU A 95 3.75 -0.75 -2.84
CA LEU A 95 4.16 -0.98 -1.47
C LEU A 95 5.43 -1.82 -1.49
N PHE A 96 6.36 -1.49 -0.61
CA PHE A 96 7.53 -2.31 -0.32
C PHE A 96 7.59 -2.51 1.18
N GLU A 97 7.42 -3.74 1.62
CA GLU A 97 7.21 -4.07 3.03
C GLU A 97 7.48 -5.54 3.31
N PRO A 98 7.72 -5.92 4.56
CA PRO A 98 7.87 -7.33 4.92
C PRO A 98 6.65 -8.16 4.50
N ALA A 99 6.88 -9.40 4.10
CA ALA A 99 5.81 -10.33 3.70
C ALA A 99 4.77 -10.54 4.81
N SER A 100 5.16 -10.35 6.07
CA SER A 100 4.27 -10.49 7.24
C SER A 100 3.26 -9.36 7.40
N THR A 101 3.36 -8.28 6.62
CA THR A 101 2.51 -7.10 6.80
C THR A 101 1.07 -7.38 6.41
N LEU A 102 0.14 -7.24 7.37
CA LEU A 102 -1.30 -7.33 7.13
C LEU A 102 -1.81 -5.95 6.69
N ASN A 103 -2.61 -5.87 5.63
CA ASN A 103 -3.03 -4.59 5.05
C ASN A 103 -3.76 -3.64 6.02
N THR A 104 -4.52 -4.18 6.96
CA THR A 104 -5.23 -3.40 7.98
C THR A 104 -4.48 -3.34 9.32
N GLY A 105 -3.26 -3.84 9.38
CA GLY A 105 -2.41 -3.78 10.56
C GLY A 105 -3.04 -4.40 11.81
N ASN A 106 -3.17 -3.58 12.85
CA ASN A 106 -3.72 -4.00 14.15
C ASN A 106 -5.25 -4.08 14.18
N VAL A 107 -5.94 -3.75 13.08
CA VAL A 107 -7.41 -3.75 13.00
C VAL A 107 -7.87 -4.88 12.08
N LEU A 108 -8.84 -5.68 12.53
CA LEU A 108 -9.49 -6.69 11.71
C LEU A 108 -10.90 -6.22 11.37
N ASN A 109 -11.21 -6.12 10.08
CA ASN A 109 -12.55 -5.74 9.61
C ASN A 109 -12.79 -6.26 8.19
N ASP A 110 -13.85 -5.78 7.53
CA ASP A 110 -14.23 -6.24 6.19
C ASP A 110 -13.18 -5.93 5.11
N LEU A 111 -12.28 -4.97 5.35
CA LEU A 111 -11.22 -4.60 4.41
C LEU A 111 -9.97 -5.47 4.56
N THR A 112 -9.88 -6.27 5.63
CA THR A 112 -8.72 -7.11 5.90
C THR A 112 -8.55 -8.21 4.85
N LYS A 113 -7.32 -8.32 4.30
CA LYS A 113 -6.92 -9.33 3.31
C LYS A 113 -5.78 -10.17 3.88
N GLU A 114 -6.10 -11.31 4.45
CA GLU A 114 -5.10 -12.22 5.03
C GLU A 114 -4.30 -12.95 3.96
N LEU A 115 -4.92 -13.26 2.82
CA LEU A 115 -4.28 -13.89 1.68
C LEU A 115 -4.32 -12.95 0.49
N LEU A 116 -3.14 -12.65 -0.06
CA LEU A 116 -2.99 -11.77 -1.21
C LEU A 116 -2.81 -12.57 -2.49
N GLN A 117 -3.47 -12.10 -3.56
CA GLN A 117 -3.26 -12.63 -4.89
C GLN A 117 -1.85 -12.26 -5.37
N THR A 118 -1.16 -13.22 -5.98
CA THR A 118 0.10 -12.98 -6.69
C THR A 118 -0.18 -12.78 -8.18
N ILE A 119 0.43 -11.79 -8.75
CA ILE A 119 0.23 -11.44 -10.16
C ILE A 119 1.52 -11.49 -11.00
#